data_fef5ec91bc0cac60958e70e71afc3582
#
_entry.id   fef5ec91bc0cac60958e70e71afc3582
#
_cell.length_a   1.000
_cell.length_b   1.000
_cell.length_c   1.000
_cell.angle_alpha   90.00
_cell.angle_beta   90.00
_cell.angle_gamma   90.00
#
_symmetry.space_group_name_H-M   'P 1'
#
loop_
_entity.id
_entity.type
_entity.pdbx_description
1 polymer ?
#
loop_
_entity_poly.entity_id
_entity_poly.type
_entity_poly.pdbx_seq_one_letter_code
_entity_poly.pdbx_strand_id
1 'polypeptide(L)'
;MWSDTLRNSFFSLFKGRLMIDFDNSSVFKLKPIDVSKVRDDFHKFLIDGETIFAAFKSVRDQVVFTNKRVIAANVQGITGSKVDYTSLPYSKINAFSIETSGTFDLDCEIEFFLSEVGRVRFEIKGSFDLVAFNRMISERVLD
;
A
#
# COMPACT_ATOMS: atom_id res chain seq x y z
N MET A 1 17.71 9.11 13.93
CA MET A 1 16.98 9.31 12.67
C MET A 1 17.95 9.75 11.59
N TRP A 2 17.85 9.18 10.43
CA TRP A 2 18.76 9.51 9.34
C TRP A 2 18.40 10.86 8.74
N SER A 3 19.41 11.62 8.29
CA SER A 3 19.18 12.82 7.50
C SER A 3 18.54 12.43 6.14
N ASP A 4 17.88 13.38 5.48
CA ASP A 4 17.30 13.13 4.17
C ASP A 4 18.36 12.67 3.17
N THR A 5 19.56 13.23 3.24
CA THR A 5 20.67 12.84 2.36
C THR A 5 21.07 11.38 2.59
N LEU A 6 21.22 10.95 3.83
CA LEU A 6 21.58 9.56 4.16
C LEU A 6 20.46 8.61 3.75
N ARG A 7 19.21 8.98 3.97
CA ARG A 7 18.07 8.16 3.59
C ARG A 7 18.01 7.98 2.08
N ASN A 8 18.18 9.05 1.32
CA ASN A 8 18.19 8.99 -0.14
C ASN A 8 19.34 8.14 -0.66
N SER A 9 20.52 8.25 -0.07
CA SER A 9 21.66 7.40 -0.41
C SER A 9 21.38 5.93 -0.14
N PHE A 10 20.79 5.63 1.02
CA PHE A 10 20.44 4.28 1.40
C PHE A 10 19.45 3.66 0.40
N PHE A 11 18.36 4.37 0.08
CA PHE A 11 17.37 3.89 -0.87
C PHE A 11 17.94 3.81 -2.29
N SER A 12 18.85 4.69 -2.65
CA SER A 12 19.52 4.63 -3.96
C SER A 12 20.33 3.34 -4.12
N LEU A 13 20.98 2.85 -3.03
CA LEU A 13 21.71 1.60 -3.06
C LEU A 13 20.80 0.39 -3.33
N PHE A 14 19.53 0.47 -2.94
CA PHE A 14 18.56 -0.59 -3.14
C PHE A 14 17.69 -0.39 -4.38
N LYS A 15 17.84 0.73 -5.06
CA LYS A 15 17.10 1.03 -6.28
C LYS A 15 17.38 -0.04 -7.34
N GLY A 16 16.31 -0.59 -7.90
CA GLY A 16 16.40 -1.69 -8.86
C GLY A 16 16.51 -3.07 -8.22
N ARG A 17 16.59 -3.15 -6.89
CA ARG A 17 16.52 -4.40 -6.15
C ARG A 17 15.05 -4.77 -5.89
N LEU A 18 14.78 -5.56 -4.88
CA LEU A 18 13.49 -6.20 -4.67
C LEU A 18 12.44 -5.26 -4.07
N MET A 19 12.85 -4.30 -3.24
CA MET A 19 11.92 -3.44 -2.50
C MET A 19 11.35 -2.33 -3.38
N ILE A 20 10.10 -1.99 -3.14
CA ILE A 20 9.44 -0.87 -3.82
C ILE A 20 10.17 0.42 -3.51
N ASP A 21 10.42 1.22 -4.55
CA ASP A 21 11.03 2.54 -4.40
C ASP A 21 9.94 3.56 -4.03
N PHE A 22 9.78 3.80 -2.74
CA PHE A 22 8.77 4.71 -2.23
C PHE A 22 9.11 6.18 -2.51
N ASP A 23 10.36 6.52 -2.81
CA ASP A 23 10.73 7.90 -3.12
C ASP A 23 10.25 8.32 -4.51
N ASN A 24 10.35 7.42 -5.50
CA ASN A 24 9.96 7.69 -6.88
C ASN A 24 8.61 7.08 -7.25
N SER A 25 8.27 5.95 -6.65
CA SER A 25 7.03 5.22 -6.91
C SER A 25 6.04 5.38 -5.76
N SER A 26 6.14 6.48 -5.04
CA SER A 26 5.28 6.74 -3.89
C SER A 26 3.81 6.88 -4.23
N VAL A 27 3.47 6.95 -5.52
CA VAL A 27 2.10 7.12 -5.98
C VAL A 27 1.67 5.87 -6.73
N PHE A 28 0.83 5.06 -6.08
CA PHE A 28 0.16 3.94 -6.71
C PHE A 28 -1.19 4.43 -7.21
N LYS A 29 -1.40 4.40 -8.54
CA LYS A 29 -2.68 4.76 -9.16
C LYS A 29 -3.51 3.50 -9.30
N LEU A 30 -4.51 3.38 -8.46
CA LEU A 30 -5.22 2.13 -8.20
C LEU A 30 -6.71 2.27 -8.48
N LYS A 31 -7.35 1.14 -8.78
CA LYS A 31 -8.80 1.00 -8.87
C LYS A 31 -9.24 -0.14 -7.95
N PRO A 32 -10.40 0.00 -7.29
CA PRO A 32 -10.93 -1.11 -6.48
C PRO A 32 -11.19 -2.36 -7.32
N ILE A 33 -10.89 -3.52 -6.73
CA ILE A 33 -11.26 -4.82 -7.29
C ILE A 33 -11.91 -5.67 -6.21
N ASP A 34 -12.65 -6.66 -6.66
CA ASP A 34 -13.22 -7.65 -5.74
C ASP A 34 -12.10 -8.45 -5.08
N VAL A 35 -12.22 -8.69 -3.78
CA VAL A 35 -11.22 -9.43 -3.01
C VAL A 35 -11.00 -10.84 -3.58
N SER A 36 -12.02 -11.44 -4.17
CA SER A 36 -11.90 -12.77 -4.79
C SER A 36 -11.05 -12.78 -6.06
N LYS A 37 -10.74 -11.62 -6.61
CA LYS A 37 -10.01 -11.49 -7.89
C LYS A 37 -8.53 -11.12 -7.71
N VAL A 38 -8.04 -11.07 -6.48
CA VAL A 38 -6.63 -10.78 -6.22
C VAL A 38 -5.76 -11.99 -6.58
N ARG A 39 -4.46 -11.73 -6.74
CA ARG A 39 -3.49 -12.79 -6.98
C ARG A 39 -3.58 -13.84 -5.87
N ASP A 40 -3.49 -15.11 -6.28
CA ASP A 40 -3.54 -16.24 -5.33
C ASP A 40 -2.46 -16.15 -4.25
N ASP A 41 -1.31 -15.60 -4.59
CA ASP A 41 -0.19 -15.50 -3.64
C ASP A 41 -0.56 -14.69 -2.39
N PHE A 42 -1.42 -13.68 -2.52
CA PHE A 42 -1.88 -12.94 -1.35
C PHE A 42 -2.55 -13.87 -0.34
N HIS A 43 -3.39 -14.78 -0.80
CA HIS A 43 -4.09 -15.71 0.09
C HIS A 43 -3.11 -16.67 0.76
N LYS A 44 -2.05 -17.05 0.06
CA LYS A 44 -1.01 -17.94 0.62
C LYS A 44 -0.17 -17.27 1.70
N PHE A 45 -0.05 -15.94 1.64
CA PHE A 45 0.77 -15.18 2.59
C PHE A 45 0.03 -14.81 3.86
N LEU A 46 -1.30 -14.91 3.89
CA LEU A 46 -2.09 -14.55 5.07
C LEU A 46 -1.74 -15.46 6.24
N ILE A 47 -1.56 -14.86 7.40
CA ILE A 47 -1.32 -15.60 8.65
C ILE A 47 -2.65 -15.87 9.37
N ASP A 48 -2.60 -16.65 10.44
CA ASP A 48 -3.79 -17.00 11.20
C ASP A 48 -4.52 -15.75 11.70
N GLY A 49 -5.82 -15.71 11.44
CA GLY A 49 -6.66 -14.57 11.81
C GLY A 49 -6.53 -13.35 10.91
N GLU A 50 -5.75 -13.42 9.83
CA GLU A 50 -5.61 -12.33 8.88
C GLU A 50 -6.61 -12.49 7.74
N THR A 51 -7.34 -11.42 7.44
CA THR A 51 -8.31 -11.38 6.33
C THR A 51 -8.12 -10.13 5.50
N ILE A 52 -8.37 -10.23 4.20
CA ILE A 52 -8.31 -9.08 3.29
C ILE A 52 -9.61 -8.28 3.43
N PHE A 53 -9.46 -7.00 3.74
CA PHE A 53 -10.58 -6.07 3.87
C PHE A 53 -10.91 -5.38 2.56
N ALA A 54 -9.87 -4.95 1.81
CA ALA A 54 -10.04 -4.22 0.56
C ALA A 54 -8.89 -4.55 -0.38
N ALA A 55 -9.15 -4.46 -1.68
CA ALA A 55 -8.17 -4.77 -2.71
C ALA A 55 -8.25 -3.76 -3.85
N PHE A 56 -7.10 -3.43 -4.41
CA PHE A 56 -6.96 -2.45 -5.48
C PHE A 56 -5.93 -2.95 -6.49
N LYS A 57 -6.05 -2.45 -7.72
CA LYS A 57 -5.09 -2.79 -8.78
C LYS A 57 -4.74 -1.59 -9.63
N SER A 58 -3.55 -1.63 -10.20
CA SER A 58 -3.14 -0.84 -11.35
C SER A 58 -3.05 -1.74 -12.58
N VAL A 59 -2.36 -1.30 -13.62
CA VAL A 59 -2.18 -2.13 -14.83
C VAL A 59 -1.44 -3.44 -14.50
N ARG A 60 -0.39 -3.36 -13.66
CA ARG A 60 0.45 -4.52 -13.33
C ARG A 60 0.43 -4.89 -11.86
N ASP A 61 0.19 -3.92 -10.98
CA ASP A 61 0.39 -4.07 -9.55
C ASP A 61 -0.94 -4.27 -8.82
N GLN A 62 -0.88 -4.87 -7.66
CA GLN A 62 -2.03 -5.03 -6.77
C GLN A 62 -1.64 -4.67 -5.35
N VAL A 63 -2.59 -4.11 -4.62
CA VAL A 63 -2.43 -3.76 -3.21
C VAL A 63 -3.63 -4.31 -2.46
N VAL A 64 -3.38 -5.03 -1.36
CA VAL A 64 -4.44 -5.50 -0.48
C VAL A 64 -4.24 -4.90 0.91
N PHE A 65 -5.35 -4.57 1.53
CA PHE A 65 -5.42 -4.10 2.91
C PHE A 65 -6.05 -5.20 3.74
N THR A 66 -5.27 -5.76 4.64
CA THR A 66 -5.76 -6.78 5.58
C THR A 66 -6.09 -6.12 6.92
N ASN A 67 -6.54 -6.92 7.87
CA ASN A 67 -6.72 -6.42 9.24
C ASN A 67 -5.41 -6.28 10.02
N LYS A 68 -4.26 -6.59 9.41
CA LYS A 68 -2.94 -6.53 10.07
C LYS A 68 -1.92 -5.68 9.35
N ARG A 69 -2.00 -5.58 8.02
CA ARG A 69 -0.98 -4.90 7.20
C ARG A 69 -1.53 -4.52 5.84
N VAL A 70 -0.78 -3.68 5.16
CA VAL A 70 -0.92 -3.49 3.70
C VAL A 70 0.09 -4.40 3.03
N ILE A 71 -0.31 -5.11 1.99
CA ILE A 71 0.62 -5.89 1.14
C ILE A 71 0.53 -5.35 -0.27
N ALA A 72 1.65 -4.87 -0.79
CA ALA A 72 1.74 -4.36 -2.15
C ALA A 72 2.53 -5.35 -3.02
N ALA A 73 1.92 -5.79 -4.10
CA ALA A 73 2.56 -6.64 -5.10
C ALA A 73 3.01 -5.78 -6.28
N ASN A 74 4.30 -5.65 -6.44
CA ASN A 74 4.92 -4.87 -7.51
C ASN A 74 5.51 -5.83 -8.54
N VAL A 75 4.88 -5.88 -9.72
CA VAL A 75 5.31 -6.75 -10.80
C VAL A 75 6.49 -6.12 -11.52
N GLN A 76 7.59 -6.83 -11.60
CA GLN A 76 8.85 -6.34 -12.13
C GLN A 76 9.24 -7.04 -13.43
N GLY A 77 10.04 -6.33 -14.24
CA GLY A 77 10.59 -6.85 -15.46
C GLY A 77 9.59 -6.88 -16.61
N ILE A 78 10.10 -7.13 -17.82
CA ILE A 78 9.31 -7.15 -19.04
C ILE A 78 8.34 -8.33 -19.05
N THR A 79 8.79 -9.49 -18.58
CA THR A 79 7.98 -10.71 -18.57
C THR A 79 7.00 -10.75 -17.41
N GLY A 80 7.19 -9.90 -16.39
CA GLY A 80 6.37 -9.94 -15.19
C GLY A 80 6.55 -11.16 -14.31
N SER A 81 7.67 -11.89 -14.49
CA SER A 81 7.93 -13.13 -13.75
C SER A 81 8.39 -12.88 -12.32
N LYS A 82 8.94 -11.70 -12.05
CA LYS A 82 9.36 -11.31 -10.70
C LYS A 82 8.30 -10.40 -10.08
N VAL A 83 7.90 -10.73 -8.87
CA VAL A 83 6.95 -9.92 -8.12
C VAL A 83 7.53 -9.65 -6.75
N ASP A 84 7.63 -8.37 -6.41
CA ASP A 84 7.98 -7.96 -5.05
C ASP A 84 6.69 -7.83 -4.21
N TYR A 85 6.68 -8.46 -3.05
CA TYR A 85 5.58 -8.34 -2.10
C TYR A 85 6.09 -7.60 -0.86
N THR A 86 5.70 -6.34 -0.73
CA THR A 86 6.08 -5.51 0.41
C THR A 86 4.95 -5.43 1.40
N SER A 87 5.25 -5.73 2.67
CA SER A 87 4.27 -5.62 3.77
C SER A 87 4.55 -4.38 4.60
N LEU A 88 3.51 -3.60 4.84
CA LEU A 88 3.55 -2.41 5.69
C LEU A 88 2.65 -2.66 6.90
N PRO A 89 3.22 -3.07 8.04
CA PRO A 89 2.42 -3.33 9.25
C PRO A 89 1.77 -2.04 9.75
N TYR A 90 0.49 -2.09 10.10
CA TYR A 90 -0.20 -0.92 10.64
C TYR A 90 0.44 -0.40 11.92
N SER A 91 1.04 -1.30 12.70
CA SER A 91 1.73 -0.93 13.94
C SER A 91 2.94 0.00 13.72
N LYS A 92 3.42 0.11 12.49
CA LYS A 92 4.57 0.95 12.13
C LYS A 92 4.17 2.27 11.49
N ILE A 93 2.89 2.52 11.32
CA ILE A 93 2.39 3.78 10.75
C ILE A 93 2.37 4.83 11.87
N ASN A 94 3.10 5.92 11.66
CA ASN A 94 3.18 7.02 12.61
C ASN A 94 2.01 8.00 12.45
N ALA A 95 1.61 8.24 11.20
CA ALA A 95 0.51 9.12 10.86
C ALA A 95 -0.08 8.69 9.53
N PHE A 96 -1.34 9.02 9.30
CA PHE A 96 -1.96 8.78 8.00
C PHE A 96 -2.95 9.89 7.68
N SER A 97 -3.18 10.11 6.39
CA SER A 97 -4.17 11.07 5.93
C SER A 97 -5.01 10.48 4.81
N ILE A 98 -6.23 10.96 4.70
CA ILE A 98 -7.12 10.64 3.61
C ILE A 98 -7.64 11.95 3.04
N GLU A 99 -7.32 12.21 1.78
CA GLU A 99 -7.79 13.39 1.07
C GLU A 99 -8.87 12.98 0.08
N THR A 100 -10.02 13.62 0.15
CA THR A 100 -11.15 13.35 -0.73
C THR A 100 -11.20 14.38 -1.84
N SER A 101 -11.83 14.02 -2.95
CA SER A 101 -12.07 14.94 -4.07
C SER A 101 -13.27 15.88 -3.85
N GLY A 102 -13.78 15.93 -2.63
CA GLY A 102 -14.99 16.70 -2.27
C GLY A 102 -16.24 15.85 -2.13
N THR A 103 -16.18 14.58 -2.54
CA THR A 103 -17.25 13.61 -2.39
C THR A 103 -16.67 12.31 -1.85
N PHE A 104 -17.24 11.78 -0.75
CA PHE A 104 -16.68 10.64 -0.03
C PHE A 104 -16.69 9.33 -0.81
N ASP A 105 -17.49 9.22 -1.84
CA ASP A 105 -17.65 7.99 -2.63
C ASP A 105 -16.93 8.04 -3.97
N LEU A 106 -16.09 9.05 -4.18
CA LEU A 106 -15.31 9.22 -5.40
C LEU A 106 -13.81 9.06 -5.11
N ASP A 107 -13.00 9.56 -6.04
CA ASP A 107 -11.54 9.45 -5.96
C ASP A 107 -11.00 9.98 -4.64
N CYS A 108 -10.02 9.30 -4.09
CA CYS A 108 -9.34 9.75 -2.89
C CYS A 108 -7.86 9.44 -2.94
N GLU A 109 -7.12 10.07 -2.05
CA GLU A 109 -5.70 9.83 -1.87
C GLU A 109 -5.44 9.44 -0.42
N ILE A 110 -4.78 8.32 -0.21
CA ILE A 110 -4.42 7.82 1.11
C ILE A 110 -2.91 7.91 1.24
N GLU A 111 -2.44 8.44 2.36
CA GLU A 111 -1.03 8.61 2.61
C GLU A 111 -0.67 8.08 3.99
N PHE A 112 0.34 7.21 4.04
CA PHE A 112 0.90 6.67 5.27
C PHE A 112 2.31 7.21 5.47
N PHE A 113 2.62 7.54 6.72
CA PHE A 113 3.96 7.93 7.15
C PHE A 113 4.52 6.85 8.05
N LEU A 114 5.65 6.28 7.65
CA LEU A 114 6.36 5.27 8.41
C LEU A 114 7.79 5.76 8.64
N SER A 115 8.26 5.76 9.89
CA SER A 115 9.56 6.34 10.25
C SER A 115 10.72 5.76 9.44
N GLU A 116 10.72 4.46 9.22
CA GLU A 116 11.84 3.77 8.57
C GLU A 116 11.74 3.77 7.04
N VAL A 117 10.53 3.87 6.51
CA VAL A 117 10.26 3.74 5.09
C VAL A 117 10.05 5.09 4.43
N GLY A 118 9.41 6.02 5.13
CA GLY A 118 9.02 7.31 4.59
C GLY A 118 7.55 7.38 4.28
N ARG A 119 7.20 8.07 3.20
CA ARG A 119 5.83 8.34 2.79
C ARG A 119 5.40 7.37 1.70
N VAL A 120 4.22 6.81 1.86
CA VAL A 120 3.61 5.93 0.87
C VAL A 120 2.24 6.49 0.51
N ARG A 121 1.98 6.71 -0.78
CA ARG A 121 0.74 7.30 -1.27
C ARG A 121 0.00 6.33 -2.19
N PHE A 122 -1.31 6.26 -2.00
CA PHE A 122 -2.21 5.48 -2.83
C PHE A 122 -3.28 6.42 -3.39
N GLU A 123 -3.27 6.65 -4.70
CA GLU A 123 -4.35 7.35 -5.38
C GLU A 123 -5.38 6.33 -5.82
N ILE A 124 -6.59 6.42 -5.30
CA ILE A 124 -7.65 5.48 -5.60
C ILE A 124 -8.69 6.17 -6.48
N LYS A 125 -8.90 5.62 -7.66
CA LYS A 125 -9.90 6.11 -8.62
C LYS A 125 -11.13 5.23 -8.55
N GLY A 126 -12.29 5.85 -8.40
CA GLY A 126 -13.57 5.16 -8.38
C GLY A 126 -14.16 5.03 -6.99
N SER A 127 -15.39 4.53 -6.95
CA SER A 127 -16.16 4.42 -5.72
C SER A 127 -15.76 3.23 -4.89
N PHE A 128 -15.63 3.43 -3.59
CA PHE A 128 -15.56 2.36 -2.60
C PHE A 128 -15.98 2.95 -1.25
N ASP A 129 -16.23 2.09 -0.26
CA ASP A 129 -16.69 2.54 1.05
C ASP A 129 -15.53 3.15 1.84
N LEU A 130 -15.28 4.42 1.61
CA LEU A 130 -14.17 5.16 2.23
C LEU A 130 -14.34 5.26 3.75
N VAL A 131 -15.57 5.41 4.22
CA VAL A 131 -15.84 5.53 5.67
C VAL A 131 -15.47 4.22 6.37
N ALA A 132 -15.95 3.09 5.87
CA ALA A 132 -15.60 1.79 6.43
C ALA A 132 -14.10 1.52 6.34
N PHE A 133 -13.47 1.90 5.22
CA PHE A 133 -12.04 1.77 5.03
C PHE A 133 -11.26 2.60 6.06
N ASN A 134 -11.61 3.87 6.21
CA ASN A 134 -10.94 4.75 7.17
C ASN A 134 -11.09 4.23 8.61
N ARG A 135 -12.27 3.73 8.96
CA ARG A 135 -12.50 3.18 10.29
C ARG A 135 -11.63 1.94 10.54
N MET A 136 -11.52 1.06 9.56
CA MET A 136 -10.69 -0.13 9.68
C MET A 136 -9.22 0.25 9.89
N ILE A 137 -8.69 1.18 9.09
CA ILE A 137 -7.32 1.66 9.24
C ILE A 137 -7.13 2.31 10.62
N SER A 138 -8.06 3.17 11.02
CA SER A 138 -7.98 3.87 12.32
C SER A 138 -7.95 2.90 13.49
N GLU A 139 -8.79 1.87 13.46
CA GLU A 139 -8.83 0.85 14.52
C GLU A 139 -7.49 0.12 14.66
N ARG A 140 -6.77 -0.06 13.56
CA ARG A 140 -5.49 -0.78 13.58
C ARG A 140 -4.30 0.13 13.89
N VAL A 141 -4.30 1.36 13.38
CA VAL A 141 -3.20 2.29 13.62
C VAL A 141 -3.27 2.89 15.02
N LEU A 142 -4.46 3.16 15.53
CA LEU A 142 -4.66 3.80 16.82
C LEU A 142 -4.77 2.82 17.99
N ASP A 143 -4.62 1.56 17.73
CA ASP A 143 -4.69 0.48 18.74
C ASP A 143 -3.52 0.55 19.73
#